data_23b81748d45bf84906457146f1f7011c
#
_entry.id   23b81748d45bf84906457146f1f7011c
#
_cell.length_a   1.000
_cell.length_b   1.000
_cell.length_c   1.000
_cell.angle_alpha   90.00
_cell.angle_beta   90.00
_cell.angle_gamma   90.00
#
_symmetry.space_group_name_H-M   'P 1'
#
loop_
_entity.id
_entity.type
_entity.pdbx_description
1 polymer ?
#
loop_
_entity_poly.entity_id
_entity_poly.type
_entity_poly.pdbx_seq_one_letter_code
_entity_poly.pdbx_strand_id
1 'polypeptide(L)'
;FSTVAKATSTPIMLYDIPGRASIPIAPDTYRRLAELDNIVAVKDAKADFGAATDVMATTDLHYYSGDDGLTLPWMAVGAVGLVSVTAHVAPMLFRELIDAVVAQDLVSAQRINLQLVPIVNATMGRAPGAVAAKEILAWQGVLGTPVVRLPHVLSEPEVAEAIREDLLSSTIAQTLKNA
;
A
#
# COMPACT_ATOMS: atom_id res chain seq x y z
N PHE A 1 -20.54 7.58 -4.68
CA PHE A 1 -19.43 8.09 -5.52
C PHE A 1 -19.86 9.33 -6.31
N SER A 2 -20.81 9.25 -7.24
CA SER A 2 -21.18 10.36 -8.14
C SER A 2 -21.61 11.64 -7.40
N THR A 3 -22.30 11.53 -6.26
CA THR A 3 -22.71 12.68 -5.42
C THR A 3 -21.47 13.42 -4.87
N VAL A 4 -20.47 12.65 -4.42
CA VAL A 4 -19.20 13.23 -3.92
C VAL A 4 -18.42 13.86 -5.07
N ALA A 5 -18.30 13.17 -6.21
CA ALA A 5 -17.58 13.67 -7.36
C ALA A 5 -18.16 15.01 -7.87
N LYS A 6 -19.50 15.13 -7.92
CA LYS A 6 -20.18 16.37 -8.34
C LYS A 6 -20.10 17.52 -7.32
N ALA A 7 -19.69 17.26 -6.10
CA ALA A 7 -19.57 18.27 -5.04
C ALA A 7 -18.18 18.94 -4.98
N THR A 8 -17.23 18.52 -5.80
CA THR A 8 -15.86 19.05 -5.81
C THR A 8 -15.25 19.00 -7.21
N SER A 9 -14.30 19.87 -7.48
CA SER A 9 -13.44 19.82 -8.67
C SER A 9 -12.10 19.12 -8.40
N THR A 10 -11.85 18.69 -7.15
CA THR A 10 -10.62 17.99 -6.77
C THR A 10 -10.58 16.61 -7.43
N PRO A 11 -9.44 16.17 -8.00
CA PRO A 11 -9.27 14.83 -8.49
C PRO A 11 -9.52 13.78 -7.38
N ILE A 12 -10.24 12.72 -7.73
CA ILE A 12 -10.67 11.66 -6.80
C ILE A 12 -10.01 10.35 -7.20
N MET A 13 -9.42 9.67 -6.23
CA MET A 13 -9.01 8.28 -6.31
C MET A 13 -10.04 7.42 -5.59
N LEU A 14 -10.62 6.45 -6.31
CA LEU A 14 -11.49 5.44 -5.71
C LEU A 14 -10.65 4.46 -4.87
N TYR A 15 -11.20 3.99 -3.75
CA TYR A 15 -10.55 2.97 -2.94
C TYR A 15 -11.41 1.72 -2.85
N ASP A 16 -10.97 0.62 -3.47
CA ASP A 16 -11.64 -0.68 -3.43
C ASP A 16 -10.94 -1.61 -2.43
N ILE A 17 -11.58 -1.84 -1.30
CA ILE A 17 -11.07 -2.67 -0.20
C ILE A 17 -12.21 -3.53 0.39
N PRO A 18 -12.63 -4.60 -0.30
CA PRO A 18 -13.78 -5.42 0.13
C PRO A 18 -13.57 -6.08 1.49
N GLY A 19 -12.33 -6.35 1.89
CA GLY A 19 -12.01 -6.86 3.23
C GLY A 19 -12.41 -5.92 4.38
N ARG A 20 -12.67 -4.62 4.10
CA ARG A 20 -13.16 -3.63 5.07
C ARG A 20 -14.52 -3.05 4.69
N ALA A 21 -14.78 -2.91 3.40
CA ALA A 21 -16.05 -2.37 2.89
C ALA A 21 -17.15 -3.43 2.75
N SER A 22 -16.82 -4.72 2.91
CA SER A 22 -17.70 -5.89 2.75
C SER A 22 -18.18 -6.13 1.32
N ILE A 23 -18.00 -5.20 0.40
CA ILE A 23 -18.43 -5.32 -1.00
C ILE A 23 -17.37 -4.69 -1.92
N PRO A 24 -16.98 -5.38 -3.00
CA PRO A 24 -16.09 -4.82 -4.02
C PRO A 24 -16.84 -3.85 -4.93
N ILE A 25 -16.11 -2.96 -5.59
CA ILE A 25 -16.62 -2.16 -6.70
C ILE A 25 -16.65 -3.06 -7.95
N ALA A 26 -17.84 -3.19 -8.57
CA ALA A 26 -18.00 -3.99 -9.78
C ALA A 26 -17.37 -3.28 -11.01
N PRO A 27 -16.86 -4.01 -12.03
CA PRO A 27 -16.26 -3.44 -13.25
C PRO A 27 -17.17 -2.41 -13.94
N ASP A 28 -18.47 -2.69 -14.09
CA ASP A 28 -19.41 -1.75 -14.71
C ASP A 28 -19.58 -0.44 -13.89
N THR A 29 -19.41 -0.52 -12.57
CA THR A 29 -19.42 0.67 -11.72
C THR A 29 -18.18 1.54 -11.99
N TYR A 30 -17.00 0.96 -12.15
CA TYR A 30 -15.79 1.70 -12.54
C TYR A 30 -15.96 2.40 -13.87
N ARG A 31 -16.48 1.71 -14.91
CA ARG A 31 -16.72 2.30 -16.24
C ARG A 31 -17.63 3.50 -16.17
N ARG A 32 -18.75 3.39 -15.44
CA ARG A 32 -19.69 4.51 -15.23
C ARG A 32 -19.09 5.65 -14.42
N LEU A 33 -18.20 5.37 -13.47
CA LEU A 33 -17.53 6.39 -12.67
C LEU A 33 -16.40 7.08 -13.45
N ALA A 34 -15.75 6.38 -14.38
CA ALA A 34 -14.75 6.94 -15.29
C ALA A 34 -15.31 7.99 -16.28
N GLU A 35 -16.65 8.05 -16.45
CA GLU A 35 -17.31 9.12 -17.22
C GLU A 35 -17.32 10.47 -16.49
N LEU A 36 -16.89 10.54 -15.23
CA LEU A 36 -16.78 11.75 -14.43
C LEU A 36 -15.33 12.25 -14.46
N ASP A 37 -15.10 13.42 -15.04
CA ASP A 37 -13.77 13.98 -15.33
C ASP A 37 -12.82 14.03 -14.12
N ASN A 38 -13.34 14.17 -12.91
CA ASN A 38 -12.55 14.24 -11.70
C ASN A 38 -12.34 12.90 -10.98
N ILE A 39 -12.87 11.80 -11.49
CA ILE A 39 -12.51 10.45 -11.02
C ILE A 39 -11.38 9.93 -11.92
N VAL A 40 -10.16 9.96 -11.41
CA VAL A 40 -8.94 9.78 -12.22
C VAL A 40 -8.14 8.53 -11.86
N ALA A 41 -8.40 7.92 -10.70
CA ALA A 41 -7.56 6.82 -10.24
C ALA A 41 -8.32 5.81 -9.36
N VAL A 42 -7.70 4.65 -9.17
CA VAL A 42 -8.14 3.58 -8.29
C VAL A 42 -6.97 3.15 -7.41
N LYS A 43 -7.17 3.08 -6.09
CA LYS A 43 -6.36 2.28 -5.18
C LYS A 43 -7.06 0.94 -5.02
N ASP A 44 -6.47 -0.14 -5.53
CA ASP A 44 -7.03 -1.48 -5.48
C ASP A 44 -6.36 -2.31 -4.37
N ALA A 45 -7.15 -2.72 -3.37
CA ALA A 45 -6.81 -3.68 -2.34
C ALA A 45 -7.71 -4.93 -2.39
N LYS A 46 -8.27 -5.22 -3.56
CA LYS A 46 -9.07 -6.42 -3.86
C LYS A 46 -8.22 -7.54 -4.46
N ALA A 47 -7.18 -7.17 -5.23
CA ALA A 47 -6.25 -8.07 -5.90
C ALA A 47 -6.90 -9.00 -6.96
N ASP A 48 -7.99 -8.56 -7.58
CA ASP A 48 -8.58 -9.22 -8.74
C ASP A 48 -7.96 -8.64 -10.02
N PHE A 49 -6.79 -9.16 -10.41
CA PHE A 49 -6.05 -8.69 -11.57
C PHE A 49 -6.84 -8.83 -12.89
N GLY A 50 -7.66 -9.88 -13.02
CA GLY A 50 -8.48 -10.10 -14.20
C GLY A 50 -9.51 -8.99 -14.38
N ALA A 51 -10.31 -8.70 -13.34
CA ALA A 51 -11.28 -7.62 -13.39
C ALA A 51 -10.61 -6.24 -13.51
N ALA A 52 -9.45 -6.04 -12.87
CA ALA A 52 -8.73 -4.77 -12.95
C ALA A 52 -8.18 -4.50 -14.35
N THR A 53 -7.58 -5.50 -15.02
CA THR A 53 -7.08 -5.36 -16.39
C THR A 53 -8.19 -5.11 -17.40
N ASP A 54 -9.37 -5.70 -17.22
CA ASP A 54 -10.55 -5.44 -18.03
C ASP A 54 -11.02 -3.96 -17.88
N VAL A 55 -11.01 -3.41 -16.65
CA VAL A 55 -11.31 -1.99 -16.43
C VAL A 55 -10.24 -1.07 -17.02
N MET A 56 -8.95 -1.38 -16.81
CA MET A 56 -7.83 -0.61 -17.39
C MET A 56 -7.86 -0.58 -18.92
N ALA A 57 -8.27 -1.68 -19.55
CA ALA A 57 -8.38 -1.75 -21.01
C ALA A 57 -9.55 -0.93 -21.59
N THR A 58 -10.50 -0.52 -20.75
CA THR A 58 -11.76 0.13 -21.19
C THR A 58 -11.99 1.50 -20.55
N THR A 59 -11.04 2.00 -19.74
CA THR A 59 -11.10 3.31 -19.08
C THR A 59 -9.71 3.92 -18.99
N ASP A 60 -9.62 5.25 -18.74
CA ASP A 60 -8.38 5.98 -18.50
C ASP A 60 -8.01 6.06 -17.00
N LEU A 61 -8.59 5.20 -16.15
CA LEU A 61 -8.31 5.22 -14.71
C LEU A 61 -6.91 4.72 -14.41
N HIS A 62 -6.11 5.51 -13.70
CA HIS A 62 -4.80 5.10 -13.21
C HIS A 62 -4.94 4.17 -12.01
N TYR A 63 -4.43 2.94 -12.11
CA TYR A 63 -4.44 1.98 -11.01
C TYR A 63 -3.19 2.11 -10.13
N TYR A 64 -3.40 2.01 -8.82
CA TYR A 64 -2.37 1.94 -7.80
C TYR A 64 -2.60 0.70 -6.92
N SER A 65 -1.54 -0.02 -6.60
CA SER A 65 -1.63 -1.08 -5.59
C SER A 65 -2.09 -0.49 -4.25
N GLY A 66 -3.09 -1.10 -3.65
CA GLY A 66 -3.52 -0.84 -2.27
C GLY A 66 -2.93 -1.84 -1.27
N ASP A 67 -2.16 -2.81 -1.78
CA ASP A 67 -1.50 -3.85 -1.01
C ASP A 67 0.02 -3.77 -1.24
N ASP A 68 0.76 -3.58 -0.15
CA ASP A 68 2.21 -3.37 -0.18
C ASP A 68 2.97 -4.56 -0.79
N GLY A 69 2.56 -5.79 -0.46
CA GLY A 69 3.16 -7.03 -0.96
C GLY A 69 2.88 -7.31 -2.44
N LEU A 70 1.87 -6.67 -3.01
CA LEU A 70 1.45 -6.87 -4.40
C LEU A 70 1.90 -5.73 -5.33
N THR A 71 2.78 -4.82 -4.89
CA THR A 71 3.22 -3.68 -5.69
C THR A 71 3.82 -4.11 -7.04
N LEU A 72 4.78 -5.06 -7.04
CA LEU A 72 5.39 -5.54 -8.27
C LEU A 72 4.39 -6.25 -9.21
N PRO A 73 3.56 -7.20 -8.75
CA PRO A 73 2.49 -7.78 -9.59
C PRO A 73 1.55 -6.73 -10.19
N TRP A 74 1.10 -5.76 -9.40
CA TRP A 74 0.24 -4.68 -9.89
C TRP A 74 0.90 -3.86 -10.99
N MET A 75 2.15 -3.46 -10.82
CA MET A 75 2.87 -2.71 -11.83
C MET A 75 3.13 -3.54 -13.09
N ALA A 76 3.31 -4.86 -12.96
CA ALA A 76 3.47 -5.76 -14.09
C ALA A 76 2.21 -5.87 -14.97
N VAL A 77 1.01 -5.64 -14.41
CA VAL A 77 -0.25 -5.64 -15.17
C VAL A 77 -0.74 -4.24 -15.57
N GLY A 78 0.03 -3.18 -15.28
CA GLY A 78 -0.25 -1.82 -15.77
C GLY A 78 -0.58 -0.79 -14.69
N ALA A 79 -0.53 -1.12 -13.40
CA ALA A 79 -0.62 -0.11 -12.35
C ALA A 79 0.60 0.82 -12.39
N VAL A 80 0.40 2.09 -11.99
CA VAL A 80 1.41 3.15 -12.09
C VAL A 80 2.17 3.39 -10.78
N GLY A 81 1.83 2.68 -9.71
CA GLY A 81 2.46 2.82 -8.40
C GLY A 81 1.66 2.17 -7.28
N LEU A 82 1.83 2.70 -6.06
CA LEU A 82 1.10 2.18 -4.88
C LEU A 82 0.67 3.29 -3.94
N VAL A 83 -0.30 2.98 -3.08
CA VAL A 83 -0.68 3.79 -1.91
C VAL A 83 -0.47 2.92 -0.67
N SER A 84 0.66 3.09 -0.03
CA SER A 84 1.30 2.18 0.92
C SER A 84 1.14 2.58 2.39
N VAL A 85 1.15 1.59 3.26
CA VAL A 85 1.44 1.76 4.70
C VAL A 85 2.93 1.54 4.97
N THR A 86 3.51 0.49 4.41
CA THR A 86 4.92 0.10 4.63
C THR A 86 5.92 1.15 4.11
N ALA A 87 5.53 1.96 3.12
CA ALA A 87 6.37 3.06 2.63
C ALA A 87 6.60 4.17 3.67
N HIS A 88 5.85 4.26 4.77
CA HIS A 88 6.20 5.12 5.89
C HIS A 88 7.51 4.67 6.57
N VAL A 89 7.76 3.37 6.56
CA VAL A 89 8.90 2.73 7.24
C VAL A 89 10.10 2.56 6.30
N ALA A 90 9.86 2.26 5.03
CA ALA A 90 10.89 1.99 4.03
C ALA A 90 10.59 2.70 2.68
N PRO A 91 10.47 4.04 2.65
CA PRO A 91 10.07 4.78 1.44
C PRO A 91 11.04 4.59 0.27
N MET A 92 12.36 4.53 0.56
CA MET A 92 13.37 4.43 -0.48
C MET A 92 13.32 3.10 -1.23
N LEU A 93 13.07 1.98 -0.53
CA LEU A 93 12.96 0.67 -1.18
C LEU A 93 11.74 0.60 -2.12
N PHE A 94 10.61 1.18 -1.73
CA PHE A 94 9.46 1.26 -2.64
C PHE A 94 9.74 2.18 -3.83
N ARG A 95 10.46 3.28 -3.62
CA ARG A 95 10.87 4.15 -4.71
C ARG A 95 11.79 3.42 -5.69
N GLU A 96 12.80 2.73 -5.18
CA GLU A 96 13.72 1.90 -5.98
C GLU A 96 12.97 0.80 -6.75
N LEU A 97 11.98 0.14 -6.11
CA LEU A 97 11.14 -0.85 -6.78
C LEU A 97 10.40 -0.25 -7.98
N ILE A 98 9.73 0.89 -7.77
CA ILE A 98 8.98 1.58 -8.83
C ILE A 98 9.93 2.00 -9.96
N ASP A 99 11.07 2.60 -9.62
CA ASP A 99 12.04 3.07 -10.59
C ASP A 99 12.62 1.92 -11.42
N ALA A 100 12.90 0.75 -10.80
CA ALA A 100 13.35 -0.45 -11.49
C ALA A 100 12.29 -0.97 -12.49
N VAL A 101 11.00 -0.99 -12.10
CA VAL A 101 9.91 -1.38 -13.01
C VAL A 101 9.79 -0.40 -14.19
N VAL A 102 9.82 0.90 -13.91
CA VAL A 102 9.76 1.95 -14.95
C VAL A 102 10.96 1.85 -15.91
N ALA A 103 12.14 1.52 -15.39
CA ALA A 103 13.35 1.28 -16.18
C ALA A 103 13.35 -0.07 -16.92
N GLN A 104 12.29 -0.89 -16.77
CA GLN A 104 12.18 -2.24 -17.31
C GLN A 104 13.28 -3.21 -16.79
N ASP A 105 13.90 -2.92 -15.65
CA ASP A 105 14.83 -3.78 -14.95
C ASP A 105 14.10 -4.74 -14.01
N LEU A 106 13.55 -5.79 -14.59
CA LEU A 106 12.79 -6.80 -13.86
C LEU A 106 13.66 -7.52 -12.81
N VAL A 107 14.96 -7.74 -13.09
CA VAL A 107 15.86 -8.43 -12.17
C VAL A 107 16.03 -7.63 -10.88
N SER A 108 16.31 -6.34 -10.98
CA SER A 108 16.38 -5.44 -9.83
C SER A 108 15.02 -5.33 -9.11
N ALA A 109 13.93 -5.19 -9.86
CA ALA A 109 12.58 -5.12 -9.29
C ALA A 109 12.24 -6.37 -8.45
N GLN A 110 12.54 -7.56 -8.96
CA GLN A 110 12.32 -8.83 -8.24
C GLN A 110 13.18 -8.90 -6.97
N ARG A 111 14.46 -8.53 -7.06
CA ARG A 111 15.37 -8.51 -5.91
C ARG A 111 14.86 -7.57 -4.80
N ILE A 112 14.45 -6.35 -5.16
CA ILE A 112 13.93 -5.35 -4.20
C ILE A 112 12.61 -5.84 -3.62
N ASN A 113 11.72 -6.42 -4.42
CA ASN A 113 10.46 -6.98 -3.95
C ASN A 113 10.68 -8.05 -2.86
N LEU A 114 11.67 -8.92 -3.03
CA LEU A 114 12.03 -9.92 -2.02
C LEU A 114 12.60 -9.28 -0.74
N GLN A 115 13.36 -8.18 -0.85
CA GLN A 115 13.86 -7.43 0.31
C GLN A 115 12.74 -6.75 1.10
N LEU A 116 11.63 -6.40 0.45
CA LEU A 116 10.46 -5.80 1.10
C LEU A 116 9.63 -6.80 1.92
N VAL A 117 9.71 -8.11 1.66
CA VAL A 117 8.87 -9.13 2.31
C VAL A 117 8.91 -9.05 3.85
N PRO A 118 10.06 -9.09 4.54
CA PRO A 118 10.08 -9.01 6.00
C PRO A 118 9.54 -7.66 6.51
N ILE A 119 9.74 -6.57 5.78
CA ILE A 119 9.28 -5.23 6.17
C ILE A 119 7.73 -5.15 6.04
N VAL A 120 7.17 -5.72 4.97
CA VAL A 120 5.71 -5.82 4.79
C VAL A 120 5.09 -6.72 5.88
N ASN A 121 5.71 -7.85 6.21
CA ASN A 121 5.26 -8.71 7.29
C ASN A 121 5.24 -7.98 8.63
N ALA A 122 6.30 -7.23 8.94
CA ALA A 122 6.38 -6.42 10.15
C ALA A 122 5.27 -5.36 10.22
N THR A 123 5.00 -4.67 9.10
CA THR A 123 4.06 -3.54 9.10
C THR A 123 2.60 -3.92 8.91
N MET A 124 2.32 -5.02 8.20
CA MET A 124 0.96 -5.38 7.78
C MET A 124 0.52 -6.75 8.27
N GLY A 125 1.46 -7.62 8.66
CA GLY A 125 1.16 -9.03 8.98
C GLY A 125 0.94 -9.32 10.46
N ARG A 126 1.40 -8.46 11.38
CA ARG A 126 1.43 -8.74 12.82
C ARG A 126 0.39 -7.97 13.63
N ALA A 127 0.12 -6.72 13.26
CA ALA A 127 -0.80 -5.80 13.94
C ALA A 127 -1.53 -4.93 12.91
N PRO A 128 -2.55 -4.15 13.31
CA PRO A 128 -3.13 -3.14 12.44
C PRO A 128 -2.04 -2.22 11.91
N GLY A 129 -1.94 -2.05 10.58
CA GLY A 129 -0.82 -1.35 9.94
C GLY A 129 -0.54 0.06 10.47
N ALA A 130 -1.57 0.79 10.92
CA ALA A 130 -1.38 2.10 11.53
C ALA A 130 -0.67 2.03 12.90
N VAL A 131 -0.89 0.94 13.66
CA VAL A 131 -0.22 0.69 14.95
C VAL A 131 1.23 0.31 14.69
N ALA A 132 1.47 -0.75 13.91
CA ALA A 132 2.80 -1.23 13.59
C ALA A 132 3.68 -0.14 12.96
N ALA A 133 3.16 0.62 11.99
CA ALA A 133 3.92 1.71 11.37
C ALA A 133 4.36 2.78 12.37
N LYS A 134 3.50 3.16 13.33
CA LYS A 134 3.87 4.13 14.37
C LYS A 134 4.90 3.59 15.35
N GLU A 135 4.79 2.33 15.76
CA GLU A 135 5.77 1.67 16.63
C GLU A 135 7.14 1.62 15.94
N ILE A 136 7.18 1.17 14.69
CA ILE A 136 8.42 1.10 13.91
C ILE A 136 9.03 2.49 13.72
N LEU A 137 8.25 3.50 13.37
CA LEU A 137 8.72 4.87 13.22
C LEU A 137 9.27 5.46 14.53
N ALA A 138 8.71 5.06 15.67
CA ALA A 138 9.26 5.44 16.97
C ALA A 138 10.59 4.73 17.25
N TRP A 139 10.73 3.45 16.91
CA TRP A 139 12.00 2.71 17.01
C TRP A 139 13.09 3.27 16.07
N GLN A 140 12.68 3.74 14.89
CA GLN A 140 13.58 4.46 13.97
C GLN A 140 13.96 5.86 14.46
N GLY A 141 13.31 6.37 15.50
CA GLY A 141 13.53 7.72 16.02
C GLY A 141 12.91 8.83 15.16
N VAL A 142 12.01 8.48 14.25
CA VAL A 142 11.24 9.43 13.43
C VAL A 142 10.09 10.04 14.23
N LEU A 143 9.40 9.23 15.04
CA LEU A 143 8.39 9.68 15.98
C LEU A 143 8.92 9.67 17.41
N GLY A 144 8.58 10.69 18.20
CA GLY A 144 8.93 10.72 19.62
C GLY A 144 8.12 9.74 20.48
N THR A 145 6.98 9.26 19.97
CA THR A 145 6.09 8.31 20.65
C THR A 145 5.19 7.58 19.64
N PRO A 146 4.90 6.29 19.85
CA PRO A 146 4.03 5.51 18.99
C PRO A 146 2.51 5.68 19.29
N VAL A 147 2.11 6.70 20.04
CA VAL A 147 0.72 6.88 20.48
C VAL A 147 -0.29 6.73 19.36
N VAL A 148 -1.31 5.92 19.60
CA VAL A 148 -2.48 5.71 18.74
C VAL A 148 -3.75 6.17 19.44
N ARG A 149 -4.80 6.45 18.67
CA ARG A 149 -6.13 6.80 19.20
C ARG A 149 -7.00 5.56 19.26
N LEU A 150 -7.91 5.52 20.24
CA LEU A 150 -8.96 4.50 20.32
C LEU A 150 -9.75 4.44 19.00
N PRO A 151 -10.19 3.25 18.59
CA PRO A 151 -10.14 1.97 19.30
C PRO A 151 -8.79 1.24 19.25
N HIS A 152 -7.79 1.77 18.54
CA HIS A 152 -6.46 1.15 18.51
C HIS A 152 -5.75 1.31 19.85
N VAL A 153 -4.97 0.28 20.19
CA VAL A 153 -4.01 0.24 21.29
C VAL A 153 -2.65 -0.19 20.73
N LEU A 154 -1.58 0.02 21.48
CA LEU A 154 -0.26 -0.48 21.10
C LEU A 154 -0.25 -2.00 21.07
N SER A 155 0.69 -2.57 20.33
CA SER A 155 0.88 -4.02 20.23
C SER A 155 1.21 -4.62 21.59
N GLU A 156 0.71 -5.83 21.85
CA GLU A 156 1.16 -6.63 23.01
C GLU A 156 2.68 -6.93 22.87
N PRO A 157 3.39 -7.12 23.99
CA PRO A 157 4.85 -7.29 23.97
C PRO A 157 5.35 -8.37 23.02
N GLU A 158 4.67 -9.52 22.94
CA GLU A 158 5.03 -10.63 22.06
C GLU A 158 4.86 -10.27 20.58
N VAL A 159 3.83 -9.49 20.26
CA VAL A 159 3.58 -8.99 18.89
C VAL A 159 4.62 -7.94 18.51
N ALA A 160 4.93 -7.02 19.44
CA ALA A 160 5.96 -6.00 19.22
C ALA A 160 7.34 -6.66 18.99
N GLU A 161 7.67 -7.71 19.73
CA GLU A 161 8.93 -8.45 19.54
C GLU A 161 8.96 -9.16 18.18
N ALA A 162 7.87 -9.81 17.76
CA ALA A 162 7.78 -10.44 16.45
C ALA A 162 7.93 -9.42 15.29
N ILE A 163 7.41 -8.19 15.46
CA ILE A 163 7.62 -7.09 14.51
C ILE A 163 9.12 -6.73 14.45
N ARG A 164 9.81 -6.65 15.59
CA ARG A 164 11.25 -6.35 15.66
C ARG A 164 12.09 -7.43 14.99
N GLU A 165 11.79 -8.70 15.24
CA GLU A 165 12.48 -9.84 14.62
C GLU A 165 12.38 -9.80 13.10
N ASP A 166 11.19 -9.53 12.55
CA ASP A 166 11.00 -9.37 11.11
C ASP A 166 11.88 -8.23 10.57
N LEU A 167 11.93 -7.08 11.26
CA LEU A 167 12.73 -5.93 10.84
C LEU A 167 14.24 -6.16 10.99
N LEU A 168 14.69 -6.82 12.06
CA LEU A 168 16.11 -7.15 12.27
C LEU A 168 16.64 -8.11 11.21
N SER A 169 15.78 -8.95 10.62
CA SER A 169 16.10 -9.80 9.48
C SER A 169 16.13 -9.06 8.13
N SER A 170 15.73 -7.80 8.10
CA SER A 170 15.54 -7.00 6.90
C SER A 170 16.73 -6.08 6.58
N THR A 171 16.71 -5.50 5.38
CA THR A 171 17.74 -4.53 4.92
C THR A 171 17.66 -3.18 5.64
N ILE A 172 16.59 -2.90 6.40
CA ILE A 172 16.44 -1.66 7.18
C ILE A 172 16.77 -1.84 8.67
N ALA A 173 17.31 -2.99 9.09
CA ALA A 173 17.67 -3.26 10.48
C ALA A 173 18.49 -2.12 11.14
N GLN A 174 19.46 -1.55 10.40
CA GLN A 174 20.31 -0.46 10.87
C GLN A 174 19.57 0.86 11.14
N THR A 175 18.30 1.00 10.71
CA THR A 175 17.50 2.21 10.97
C THR A 175 16.87 2.19 12.36
N LEU A 176 16.84 1.04 13.04
CA LEU A 176 16.24 0.89 14.36
C LEU A 176 17.20 1.42 15.44
N LYS A 177 16.90 2.59 15.99
CA LYS A 177 17.75 3.29 16.96
C LYS A 177 17.37 3.00 18.42
N ASN A 178 16.09 2.68 18.65
CA ASN A 178 15.47 2.55 19.96
C ASN A 178 14.69 1.24 20.11
N ALA A 179 15.07 0.22 19.36
CA ALA A 179 14.44 -1.11 19.38
C ALA A 179 15.00 -1.99 20.48
#